data_c8be0a1b39358c0ed609056e91ef9cae
#
_entry.id   c8be0a1b39358c0ed609056e91ef9cae
#
_cell.length_a   1.000
_cell.length_b   1.000
_cell.length_c   1.000
_cell.angle_alpha   90.00
_cell.angle_beta   90.00
_cell.angle_gamma   90.00
#
_symmetry.space_group_name_H-M   'P 1'
#
loop_
_entity.id
_entity.type
_entity.pdbx_description
1 polymer ?
#
loop_
_entity_poly.entity_id
_entity_poly.type
_entity_poly.pdbx_seq_one_letter_code
_entity_poly.pdbx_strand_id
1 'polypeptide(L)'
;MNPSTTQARVVVDELIRGGVRDVVLCPGSRNAPLAFALQDADRSGRIRLHVRIDERTAGYLAIGLAIGAGAPVCVAMTSGTAVANLGPAVVEANYARVPLIVLSANRPYELLGTGANQTMEQLGYFGTQVRASISLGLAEDAPERTSALNATWRSATCRVLAAATGARTANAGPVHFDIPLREPLVPDPEPLGAVTPPGRPAGKPWTYTPPVTFDQPLDIDLSVDTVVISGHGAGVHPNLAALPTVAEPTAPRSGDNPLHPLALPLLRPQQVIMLGRPTLHRPVSVLLADAEVPVFALTTGPRWPDVSGNSQATGTRAVTTGAPRPAWLDRCAAMNRHAIAAVPGTARGAPVDHRAACRGGGVACAAAR
;
A
#
# COMPACT_ATOMS: atom_id res chain seq x y z
N MET A 1 18.13 21.90 21.85
CA MET A 1 17.86 20.75 20.92
C MET A 1 18.47 21.12 19.58
N ASN A 2 19.32 20.27 19.02
CA ASN A 2 19.94 20.56 17.72
C ASN A 2 18.93 20.54 16.57
N PRO A 3 19.22 21.23 15.45
CA PRO A 3 18.29 21.38 14.33
C PRO A 3 17.84 20.05 13.71
N SER A 4 18.75 19.10 13.52
CA SER A 4 18.45 17.79 12.95
C SER A 4 17.49 16.99 13.83
N THR A 5 17.65 17.03 15.15
CA THR A 5 16.74 16.40 16.11
C THR A 5 15.37 17.06 16.09
N THR A 6 15.32 18.41 16.03
CA THR A 6 14.06 19.17 15.98
C THR A 6 13.28 18.80 14.72
N GLN A 7 13.94 18.82 13.56
CA GLN A 7 13.33 18.46 12.27
C GLN A 7 12.78 17.02 12.29
N ALA A 8 13.57 16.06 12.75
CA ALA A 8 13.17 14.66 12.82
C ALA A 8 11.92 14.46 13.71
N ARG A 9 11.87 15.09 14.87
CA ARG A 9 10.71 15.03 15.77
C ARG A 9 9.45 15.63 15.15
N VAL A 10 9.57 16.76 14.46
CA VAL A 10 8.45 17.40 13.78
C VAL A 10 7.92 16.51 12.64
N VAL A 11 8.81 15.93 11.83
CA VAL A 11 8.45 15.03 10.74
C VAL A 11 7.74 13.78 11.28
N VAL A 12 8.30 13.13 12.29
CA VAL A 12 7.71 11.93 12.91
C VAL A 12 6.35 12.25 13.54
N ASP A 13 6.24 13.37 14.28
CA ASP A 13 4.97 13.80 14.86
C ASP A 13 3.89 14.02 13.77
N GLU A 14 4.26 14.62 12.64
CA GLU A 14 3.31 14.89 11.55
C GLU A 14 2.92 13.63 10.78
N LEU A 15 3.85 12.69 10.58
CA LEU A 15 3.53 11.37 10.01
C LEU A 15 2.48 10.64 10.86
N ILE A 16 2.63 10.69 12.19
CA ILE A 16 1.68 10.08 13.14
C ILE A 16 0.31 10.76 13.07
N ARG A 17 0.27 12.09 12.99
CA ARG A 17 -0.97 12.89 12.81
C ARG A 17 -1.68 12.55 11.52
N GLY A 18 -0.92 12.24 10.48
CA GLY A 18 -1.43 11.81 9.18
C GLY A 18 -1.79 10.33 9.07
N GLY A 19 -1.77 9.58 10.18
CA GLY A 19 -2.29 8.22 10.24
C GLY A 19 -1.24 7.10 10.18
N VAL A 20 0.07 7.40 10.11
CA VAL A 20 1.11 6.37 10.22
C VAL A 20 1.08 5.77 11.64
N ARG A 21 1.03 4.44 11.71
CA ARG A 21 1.00 3.68 12.97
C ARG A 21 2.09 2.62 13.03
N ASP A 22 2.59 2.17 11.90
CA ASP A 22 3.69 1.21 11.78
C ASP A 22 4.86 1.85 11.04
N VAL A 23 6.07 1.69 11.56
CA VAL A 23 7.30 2.15 10.95
C VAL A 23 8.33 1.04 11.00
N VAL A 24 8.97 0.75 9.87
CA VAL A 24 10.12 -0.16 9.81
C VAL A 24 11.39 0.70 9.79
N LEU A 25 12.29 0.46 10.72
CA LEU A 25 13.55 1.20 10.87
C LEU A 25 14.73 0.30 10.53
N CYS A 26 15.55 0.73 9.58
CA CYS A 26 16.88 0.20 9.34
C CYS A 26 17.90 1.18 9.95
N PRO A 27 18.63 0.78 11.01
CA PRO A 27 19.50 1.69 11.73
C PRO A 27 20.75 2.09 10.92
N GLY A 28 21.19 3.33 11.08
CA GLY A 28 22.39 3.85 10.48
C GLY A 28 22.76 5.22 11.10
N SER A 29 24.01 5.66 10.93
CA SER A 29 24.46 6.89 11.60
C SER A 29 23.72 8.13 11.08
N ARG A 30 23.50 8.25 9.77
CA ARG A 30 22.89 9.46 9.20
C ARG A 30 21.42 9.61 9.58
N ASN A 31 20.69 8.52 9.75
CA ASN A 31 19.29 8.57 10.18
C ASN A 31 19.12 8.53 11.72
N ALA A 32 20.17 8.70 12.51
CA ALA A 32 20.06 8.70 13.97
C ALA A 32 19.00 9.68 14.51
N PRO A 33 18.87 10.94 14.03
CA PRO A 33 17.81 11.82 14.51
C PRO A 33 16.40 11.25 14.31
N LEU A 34 16.16 10.60 13.16
CA LEU A 34 14.89 9.91 12.88
C LEU A 34 14.71 8.70 13.77
N ALA A 35 15.78 7.91 14.00
CA ALA A 35 15.72 6.72 14.84
C ALA A 35 15.36 7.06 16.30
N PHE A 36 15.94 8.10 16.88
CA PHE A 36 15.59 8.57 18.21
C PHE A 36 14.15 9.08 18.29
N ALA A 37 13.72 9.89 17.31
CA ALA A 37 12.33 10.38 17.28
C ALA A 37 11.31 9.24 17.15
N LEU A 38 11.61 8.21 16.35
CA LEU A 38 10.76 7.01 16.17
C LEU A 38 10.74 6.17 17.44
N GLN A 39 11.89 6.00 18.12
CA GLN A 39 11.96 5.28 19.39
C GLN A 39 11.14 5.97 20.48
N ASP A 40 11.19 7.30 20.58
CA ASP A 40 10.38 8.06 21.52
C ASP A 40 8.88 7.92 21.24
N ALA A 41 8.51 7.90 19.96
CA ALA A 41 7.12 7.69 19.53
C ALA A 41 6.63 6.26 19.86
N ASP A 42 7.48 5.25 19.70
CA ASP A 42 7.18 3.85 20.06
C ASP A 42 7.04 3.70 21.59
N ARG A 43 7.98 4.21 22.35
CA ARG A 43 7.93 4.19 23.84
C ARG A 43 6.67 4.86 24.40
N SER A 44 6.19 5.89 23.72
CA SER A 44 4.94 6.58 24.09
C SER A 44 3.68 5.93 23.51
N GLY A 45 3.79 4.78 22.85
CA GLY A 45 2.67 4.04 22.31
C GLY A 45 1.99 4.70 21.11
N ARG A 46 2.63 5.68 20.47
CA ARG A 46 2.07 6.41 19.34
C ARG A 46 2.22 5.67 18.00
N ILE A 47 3.22 4.80 17.90
CA ILE A 47 3.48 3.91 16.75
C ILE A 47 3.91 2.53 17.25
N ARG A 48 4.04 1.58 16.29
CA ARG A 48 4.77 0.33 16.47
C ARG A 48 6.04 0.38 15.63
N LEU A 49 7.19 0.25 16.28
CA LEU A 49 8.49 0.31 15.63
C LEU A 49 9.03 -1.10 15.37
N HIS A 50 9.30 -1.41 14.11
CA HIS A 50 9.84 -2.68 13.65
C HIS A 50 11.28 -2.48 13.18
N VAL A 51 12.27 -2.96 13.93
CA VAL A 51 13.69 -2.82 13.55
C VAL A 51 14.11 -3.97 12.63
N ARG A 52 14.76 -3.64 11.51
CA ARG A 52 15.34 -4.59 10.56
C ARG A 52 16.71 -4.10 10.12
N ILE A 53 17.63 -5.03 9.84
CA ILE A 53 18.99 -4.69 9.40
C ILE A 53 19.05 -4.57 7.89
N ASP A 54 18.36 -5.44 7.16
CA ASP A 54 18.34 -5.49 5.70
C ASP A 54 17.14 -4.69 5.15
N GLU A 55 17.43 -3.63 4.41
CA GLU A 55 16.44 -2.71 3.85
C GLU A 55 15.53 -3.39 2.82
N ARG A 56 16.01 -4.36 2.07
CA ARG A 56 15.21 -5.10 1.11
C ARG A 56 14.08 -5.85 1.82
N THR A 57 14.40 -6.57 2.88
CA THR A 57 13.38 -7.28 3.69
C THR A 57 12.49 -6.30 4.45
N ALA A 58 13.02 -5.18 4.91
CA ALA A 58 12.27 -4.10 5.54
C ALA A 58 11.18 -3.54 4.62
N GLY A 59 11.49 -3.32 3.35
CA GLY A 59 10.55 -2.82 2.36
C GLY A 59 9.34 -3.76 2.18
N TYR A 60 9.57 -5.06 2.04
CA TYR A 60 8.49 -6.04 1.90
C TYR A 60 7.68 -6.23 3.19
N LEU A 61 8.33 -6.15 4.37
CA LEU A 61 7.61 -6.12 5.64
C LEU A 61 6.65 -4.92 5.69
N ALA A 62 7.12 -3.74 5.30
CA ALA A 62 6.31 -2.52 5.30
C ALA A 62 5.11 -2.62 4.33
N ILE A 63 5.28 -3.24 3.16
CA ILE A 63 4.18 -3.54 2.23
C ILE A 63 3.13 -4.42 2.92
N GLY A 64 3.56 -5.51 3.56
CA GLY A 64 2.64 -6.41 4.27
C GLY A 64 1.88 -5.71 5.40
N LEU A 65 2.57 -4.87 6.18
CA LEU A 65 1.95 -4.06 7.24
C LEU A 65 0.94 -3.06 6.68
N ALA A 66 1.29 -2.38 5.58
CA ALA A 66 0.38 -1.40 4.95
C ALA A 66 -0.88 -2.05 4.38
N ILE A 67 -0.76 -3.22 3.75
CA ILE A 67 -1.90 -4.00 3.25
C ILE A 67 -2.78 -4.47 4.42
N GLY A 68 -2.17 -5.04 5.47
CA GLY A 68 -2.89 -5.55 6.63
C GLY A 68 -3.60 -4.46 7.44
N ALA A 69 -3.00 -3.28 7.55
CA ALA A 69 -3.57 -2.15 8.28
C ALA A 69 -4.49 -1.25 7.44
N GLY A 70 -4.42 -1.33 6.10
CA GLY A 70 -5.12 -0.38 5.22
C GLY A 70 -4.66 1.07 5.39
N ALA A 71 -3.39 1.29 5.82
CA ALA A 71 -2.86 2.58 6.21
C ALA A 71 -1.43 2.79 5.69
N PRO A 72 -0.93 4.04 5.58
CA PRO A 72 0.43 4.30 5.15
C PRO A 72 1.46 3.79 6.18
N VAL A 73 2.52 3.16 5.67
CA VAL A 73 3.65 2.66 6.47
C VAL A 73 4.94 3.30 5.98
N CYS A 74 5.82 3.67 6.92
CA CYS A 74 7.14 4.22 6.60
C CYS A 74 8.22 3.13 6.70
N VAL A 75 9.21 3.21 5.80
CA VAL A 75 10.52 2.58 5.99
C VAL A 75 11.55 3.68 6.16
N ALA A 76 12.16 3.76 7.32
CA ALA A 76 13.20 4.75 7.64
C ALA A 76 14.58 4.10 7.53
N MET A 77 15.49 4.71 6.77
CA MET A 77 16.85 4.20 6.58
C MET A 77 17.88 5.32 6.42
N THR A 78 19.12 4.92 6.43
CA THR A 78 20.25 5.81 6.16
C THR A 78 20.38 6.11 4.65
N SER A 79 21.41 6.82 4.27
CA SER A 79 21.68 7.26 2.88
C SER A 79 22.35 6.17 2.04
N GLY A 80 22.48 6.42 0.74
CA GLY A 80 23.26 5.61 -0.19
C GLY A 80 22.58 4.32 -0.58
N THR A 81 23.32 3.21 -0.62
CA THR A 81 22.81 1.91 -1.07
C THR A 81 21.67 1.34 -0.19
N ALA A 82 21.49 1.83 1.03
CA ALA A 82 20.30 1.55 1.85
C ALA A 82 19.01 1.92 1.10
N VAL A 83 18.99 3.11 0.47
CA VAL A 83 17.87 3.56 -0.36
C VAL A 83 17.70 2.68 -1.60
N ALA A 84 18.81 2.33 -2.25
CA ALA A 84 18.80 1.52 -3.47
C ALA A 84 18.22 0.11 -3.23
N ASN A 85 18.45 -0.48 -2.06
CA ASN A 85 17.91 -1.79 -1.69
C ASN A 85 16.37 -1.83 -1.59
N LEU A 86 15.70 -0.68 -1.50
CA LEU A 86 14.25 -0.60 -1.53
C LEU A 86 13.64 -0.64 -2.94
N GLY A 87 14.45 -0.59 -4.01
CA GLY A 87 13.98 -0.58 -5.39
C GLY A 87 12.91 -1.64 -5.69
N PRO A 88 13.15 -2.94 -5.40
CA PRO A 88 12.16 -3.99 -5.65
C PRO A 88 10.85 -3.78 -4.89
N ALA A 89 10.91 -3.38 -3.61
CA ALA A 89 9.72 -3.13 -2.81
C ALA A 89 8.94 -1.89 -3.29
N VAL A 90 9.63 -0.85 -3.74
CA VAL A 90 9.00 0.34 -4.32
C VAL A 90 8.25 -0.01 -5.61
N VAL A 91 8.82 -0.83 -6.48
CA VAL A 91 8.15 -1.31 -7.70
C VAL A 91 6.89 -2.11 -7.33
N GLU A 92 6.98 -3.05 -6.41
CA GLU A 92 5.83 -3.82 -5.95
C GLU A 92 4.74 -2.92 -5.35
N ALA A 93 5.11 -2.00 -4.47
CA ALA A 93 4.17 -1.04 -3.87
C ALA A 93 3.49 -0.14 -4.93
N ASN A 94 4.21 0.23 -6.00
CA ASN A 94 3.63 1.01 -7.11
C ASN A 94 2.52 0.26 -7.81
N TYR A 95 2.79 -0.99 -8.22
CA TYR A 95 1.82 -1.80 -8.96
C TYR A 95 0.68 -2.32 -8.08
N ALA A 96 0.95 -2.57 -6.81
CA ALA A 96 -0.07 -2.94 -5.82
C ALA A 96 -0.82 -1.74 -5.22
N ARG A 97 -0.44 -0.51 -5.56
CA ARG A 97 -1.02 0.74 -5.01
C ARG A 97 -0.96 0.82 -3.49
N VAL A 98 0.14 0.32 -2.91
CA VAL A 98 0.36 0.34 -1.47
C VAL A 98 0.98 1.67 -1.03
N PRO A 99 0.44 2.37 -0.03
CA PRO A 99 0.95 3.64 0.45
C PRO A 99 2.22 3.44 1.29
N LEU A 100 3.35 3.24 0.61
CA LEU A 100 4.67 3.07 1.20
C LEU A 100 5.42 4.40 1.22
N ILE A 101 5.92 4.83 2.38
CA ILE A 101 6.74 6.03 2.52
C ILE A 101 8.20 5.62 2.73
N VAL A 102 9.04 5.84 1.72
CA VAL A 102 10.49 5.70 1.84
C VAL A 102 11.04 6.96 2.50
N LEU A 103 11.36 6.88 3.78
CA LEU A 103 11.89 7.97 4.59
C LEU A 103 13.40 7.84 4.70
N SER A 104 14.14 8.41 3.74
CA SER A 104 15.59 8.32 3.69
C SER A 104 16.28 9.50 4.38
N ALA A 105 17.30 9.21 5.16
CA ALA A 105 18.26 10.25 5.53
C ALA A 105 19.20 10.52 4.36
N ASN A 106 19.67 11.75 4.22
CA ASN A 106 20.65 12.13 3.21
C ASN A 106 21.78 12.96 3.80
N ARG A 107 22.87 13.07 3.07
CA ARG A 107 23.95 14.02 3.36
C ARG A 107 23.45 15.44 3.11
N PRO A 108 23.96 16.42 3.87
CA PRO A 108 23.75 17.84 3.56
C PRO A 108 24.38 18.19 2.21
N TYR A 109 23.89 19.23 1.58
CA TYR A 109 24.23 19.58 0.18
C TYR A 109 25.75 19.79 -0.05
N GLU A 110 26.47 20.26 0.96
CA GLU A 110 27.94 20.49 0.89
C GLU A 110 28.75 19.19 0.77
N LEU A 111 28.15 18.03 1.03
CA LEU A 111 28.78 16.73 0.90
C LEU A 111 28.36 15.96 -0.36
N LEU A 112 27.38 16.48 -1.12
CA LEU A 112 26.94 15.85 -2.36
C LEU A 112 27.97 16.09 -3.48
N GLY A 113 28.27 15.04 -4.27
CA GLY A 113 29.24 15.12 -5.35
C GLY A 113 30.71 15.19 -4.93
N THR A 114 31.03 15.11 -3.63
CA THR A 114 32.38 15.24 -3.10
C THR A 114 33.13 13.92 -2.92
N GLY A 115 32.48 12.78 -3.19
CA GLY A 115 33.02 11.45 -2.85
C GLY A 115 32.86 11.10 -1.35
N ALA A 116 32.06 11.82 -0.60
CA ALA A 116 31.81 11.51 0.80
C ALA A 116 31.23 10.09 0.95
N ASN A 117 31.61 9.43 2.05
CA ASN A 117 31.22 8.04 2.32
C ASN A 117 29.69 7.85 2.25
N GLN A 118 29.25 6.80 1.57
CA GLN A 118 27.86 6.36 1.49
C GLN A 118 26.92 7.46 0.94
N THR A 119 27.40 8.22 -0.06
CA THR A 119 26.62 9.22 -0.78
C THR A 119 26.25 8.72 -2.17
N MET A 120 25.06 9.07 -2.62
CA MET A 120 24.58 8.90 -3.99
C MET A 120 23.53 9.96 -4.28
N GLU A 121 23.18 10.15 -5.53
CA GLU A 121 22.01 10.95 -5.90
C GLU A 121 20.75 10.17 -5.56
N GLN A 122 20.13 10.51 -4.41
CA GLN A 122 18.97 9.81 -3.92
C GLN A 122 17.67 10.35 -4.49
N LEU A 123 17.59 11.68 -4.64
CA LEU A 123 16.40 12.32 -5.17
C LEU A 123 16.20 11.92 -6.63
N GLY A 124 15.03 11.36 -6.94
CA GLY A 124 14.75 10.85 -8.28
C GLY A 124 15.23 9.42 -8.55
N TYR A 125 15.93 8.77 -7.63
CA TYR A 125 16.43 7.40 -7.80
C TYR A 125 15.35 6.40 -8.22
N PHE A 126 14.17 6.51 -7.65
CA PHE A 126 13.03 5.62 -7.98
C PHE A 126 12.29 6.00 -9.26
N GLY A 127 12.64 7.10 -9.91
CA GLY A 127 12.06 7.54 -11.19
C GLY A 127 10.53 7.61 -11.15
N THR A 128 9.91 6.99 -12.14
CA THR A 128 8.43 6.95 -12.29
C THR A 128 7.74 5.95 -11.37
N GLN A 129 8.48 5.21 -10.55
CA GLN A 129 7.90 4.20 -9.66
C GLN A 129 7.27 4.80 -8.41
N VAL A 130 7.53 6.06 -8.10
CA VAL A 130 6.93 6.76 -6.94
C VAL A 130 5.89 7.80 -7.36
N ARG A 131 4.94 8.07 -6.47
CA ARG A 131 3.91 9.11 -6.68
C ARG A 131 4.46 10.52 -6.50
N ALA A 132 5.49 10.65 -5.67
CA ALA A 132 6.23 11.89 -5.46
C ALA A 132 7.63 11.56 -4.91
N SER A 133 8.59 12.45 -5.22
CA SER A 133 9.90 12.48 -4.60
C SER A 133 10.08 13.88 -4.04
N ILE A 134 10.17 14.00 -2.71
CA ILE A 134 10.22 15.28 -2.00
C ILE A 134 11.44 15.27 -1.10
N SER A 135 12.31 16.28 -1.24
CA SER A 135 13.39 16.52 -0.29
C SER A 135 13.05 17.69 0.61
N LEU A 136 13.30 17.55 1.90
CA LEU A 136 13.24 18.67 2.84
C LEU A 136 14.50 19.53 2.69
N GLY A 137 14.34 20.82 2.95
CA GLY A 137 15.48 21.68 3.20
C GLY A 137 16.24 21.26 4.46
N LEU A 138 17.54 21.51 4.47
CA LEU A 138 18.38 21.29 5.63
C LEU A 138 17.86 22.10 6.82
N ALA A 139 17.85 21.50 8.01
CA ALA A 139 17.51 22.20 9.24
C ALA A 139 18.59 23.22 9.58
N GLU A 140 18.19 24.41 9.94
CA GLU A 140 19.06 25.52 10.31
C GLU A 140 19.00 25.78 11.82
N ASP A 141 20.11 26.19 12.41
CA ASP A 141 20.16 26.71 13.77
C ASP A 141 19.74 28.20 13.74
N ALA A 142 18.47 28.43 13.65
CA ALA A 142 17.85 29.75 13.50
C ALA A 142 16.59 29.82 14.37
N PRO A 143 16.74 30.11 15.66
CA PRO A 143 15.61 30.14 16.61
C PRO A 143 14.46 31.08 16.16
N GLU A 144 14.80 32.21 15.53
CA GLU A 144 13.84 33.19 15.01
C GLU A 144 13.01 32.65 13.85
N ARG A 145 13.50 31.63 13.14
CA ARG A 145 12.80 30.98 12.01
C ARG A 145 12.10 29.69 12.39
N THR A 146 12.21 29.25 13.64
CA THR A 146 11.67 27.96 14.09
C THR A 146 10.20 27.77 13.75
N SER A 147 9.38 28.80 13.87
CA SER A 147 7.95 28.72 13.53
C SER A 147 7.73 28.51 12.03
N ALA A 148 8.46 29.20 11.17
CA ALA A 148 8.37 29.04 9.71
C ALA A 148 8.90 27.68 9.27
N LEU A 149 10.02 27.22 9.82
CA LEU A 149 10.59 25.90 9.55
C LEU A 149 9.64 24.79 9.98
N ASN A 150 9.03 24.87 11.16
CA ASN A 150 8.03 23.93 11.65
C ASN A 150 6.85 23.82 10.66
N ALA A 151 6.32 24.96 10.19
CA ALA A 151 5.22 24.97 9.21
C ALA A 151 5.63 24.31 7.88
N THR A 152 6.84 24.60 7.40
CA THR A 152 7.40 24.04 6.17
C THR A 152 7.54 22.52 6.25
N TRP A 153 8.15 22.00 7.32
CA TRP A 153 8.36 20.56 7.52
C TRP A 153 7.03 19.80 7.63
N ARG A 154 6.07 20.33 8.39
CA ARG A 154 4.74 19.74 8.53
C ARG A 154 3.97 19.76 7.22
N SER A 155 3.99 20.87 6.50
CA SER A 155 3.33 21.00 5.20
C SER A 155 3.91 20.03 4.16
N ALA A 156 5.23 19.86 4.11
CA ALA A 156 5.89 18.90 3.24
C ALA A 156 5.50 17.45 3.61
N THR A 157 5.49 17.12 4.90
CA THR A 157 5.05 15.80 5.38
C THR A 157 3.58 15.52 5.01
N CYS A 158 2.69 16.52 5.10
CA CYS A 158 1.30 16.36 4.64
C CYS A 158 1.20 16.11 3.12
N ARG A 159 2.07 16.74 2.31
CA ARG A 159 2.12 16.46 0.86
C ARG A 159 2.60 15.04 0.57
N VAL A 160 3.60 14.55 1.30
CA VAL A 160 4.06 13.16 1.23
C VAL A 160 2.93 12.20 1.53
N LEU A 161 2.21 12.42 2.63
CA LEU A 161 1.06 11.61 3.03
C LEU A 161 -0.07 11.64 1.99
N ALA A 162 -0.41 12.83 1.49
CA ALA A 162 -1.45 12.98 0.47
C ALA A 162 -1.08 12.28 -0.84
N ALA A 163 0.20 12.30 -1.24
CA ALA A 163 0.68 11.59 -2.40
C ALA A 163 0.68 10.07 -2.18
N ALA A 164 1.18 9.60 -1.03
CA ALA A 164 1.23 8.16 -0.70
C ALA A 164 -0.17 7.54 -0.64
N THR A 165 -1.11 8.19 0.01
CA THR A 165 -2.49 7.73 0.13
C THR A 165 -3.32 7.94 -1.13
N GLY A 166 -2.80 8.70 -2.10
CA GLY A 166 -3.56 9.08 -3.29
C GLY A 166 -4.75 9.99 -2.99
N ALA A 167 -4.72 10.75 -1.88
CA ALA A 167 -5.86 11.57 -1.44
C ALA A 167 -6.35 12.55 -2.51
N ARG A 168 -5.46 13.04 -3.39
CA ARG A 168 -5.83 13.95 -4.47
C ARG A 168 -5.97 13.29 -5.85
N THR A 169 -5.67 12.01 -5.98
CA THR A 169 -5.56 11.33 -7.28
C THR A 169 -6.28 9.99 -7.35
N ALA A 170 -6.81 9.49 -6.21
CA ALA A 170 -7.28 8.10 -6.03
C ALA A 170 -6.25 7.04 -6.48
N ASN A 171 -4.95 7.43 -6.52
CA ASN A 171 -3.87 6.58 -6.96
C ASN A 171 -2.82 6.46 -5.84
N ALA A 172 -3.13 5.71 -4.80
CA ALA A 172 -2.19 5.39 -3.73
C ALA A 172 -0.93 4.72 -4.29
N GLY A 173 0.18 4.82 -3.56
CA GLY A 173 1.42 4.18 -3.96
C GLY A 173 2.62 4.70 -3.19
N PRO A 174 3.83 4.23 -3.54
CA PRO A 174 5.04 4.63 -2.83
C PRO A 174 5.39 6.08 -3.09
N VAL A 175 6.02 6.71 -2.10
CA VAL A 175 6.63 8.05 -2.18
C VAL A 175 8.03 8.01 -1.60
N HIS A 176 8.90 8.88 -2.11
CA HIS A 176 10.24 9.08 -1.56
C HIS A 176 10.28 10.42 -0.82
N PHE A 177 10.59 10.36 0.47
CA PHE A 177 10.75 11.51 1.35
C PHE A 177 12.19 11.56 1.84
N ASP A 178 12.99 12.42 1.25
CA ASP A 178 14.42 12.56 1.48
C ASP A 178 14.70 13.67 2.49
N ILE A 179 15.42 13.34 3.56
CA ILE A 179 15.70 14.24 4.68
C ILE A 179 17.21 14.46 4.78
N PRO A 180 17.75 15.58 4.26
CA PRO A 180 19.13 15.97 4.51
C PRO A 180 19.34 16.29 5.99
N LEU A 181 20.32 15.66 6.60
CA LEU A 181 20.64 15.82 8.02
C LEU A 181 22.12 16.19 8.18
N ARG A 182 22.39 17.29 8.91
CA ARG A 182 23.74 17.75 9.24
C ARG A 182 24.03 17.42 10.70
N GLU A 183 25.30 17.20 11.01
CA GLU A 183 25.75 17.02 12.39
C GLU A 183 25.51 18.29 13.24
N PRO A 184 25.21 18.08 14.53
CA PRO A 184 25.18 16.84 15.29
C PRO A 184 23.93 15.99 14.99
N LEU A 185 24.11 14.65 14.92
CA LEU A 185 23.03 13.69 14.60
C LEU A 185 22.44 13.04 15.85
N VAL A 186 23.19 13.05 16.96
CA VAL A 186 22.72 12.54 18.24
C VAL A 186 22.04 13.69 18.98
N PRO A 187 20.88 13.45 19.62
CA PRO A 187 20.25 14.47 20.46
C PRO A 187 21.21 14.96 21.56
N ASP A 188 21.25 16.27 21.76
CA ASP A 188 21.91 16.80 22.93
C ASP A 188 21.21 16.32 24.19
N PRO A 189 21.93 16.26 25.35
CA PRO A 189 21.26 16.12 26.62
C PRO A 189 20.20 17.21 26.77
N GLU A 190 18.93 16.81 26.86
CA GLU A 190 17.84 17.78 26.81
C GLU A 190 17.77 18.60 28.09
N PRO A 191 17.68 19.92 28.00
CA PRO A 191 17.23 20.73 29.12
C PRO A 191 15.84 20.27 29.54
N LEU A 192 15.57 20.22 30.83
CA LEU A 192 14.23 20.03 31.36
C LEU A 192 13.25 20.99 30.66
N GLY A 193 12.29 20.45 29.90
CA GLY A 193 11.29 21.26 29.20
C GLY A 193 11.56 21.53 27.72
N ALA A 194 12.55 20.90 27.08
CA ALA A 194 12.70 20.97 25.61
C ALA A 194 11.47 20.39 24.91
N VAL A 195 10.71 21.24 24.21
CA VAL A 195 9.44 20.89 23.59
C VAL A 195 9.61 20.84 22.06
N THR A 196 9.13 19.77 21.45
CA THR A 196 8.99 19.71 19.99
C THR A 196 8.07 20.85 19.51
N PRO A 197 8.44 21.60 18.45
CA PRO A 197 7.56 22.64 17.91
C PRO A 197 6.15 22.11 17.66
N PRO A 198 5.09 22.84 18.11
CA PRO A 198 3.74 22.29 18.17
C PRO A 198 3.12 22.08 16.77
N GLY A 199 2.32 21.05 16.65
CA GLY A 199 1.41 20.83 15.52
C GLY A 199 0.04 21.48 15.76
N ARG A 200 -0.92 21.20 14.87
CA ARG A 200 -2.32 21.66 15.06
C ARG A 200 -2.91 21.08 16.34
N PRO A 201 -3.82 21.82 17.02
CA PRO A 201 -4.53 21.32 18.19
C PRO A 201 -5.26 19.99 17.95
N ALA A 202 -5.52 19.26 19.03
CA ALA A 202 -6.27 18.00 19.01
C ALA A 202 -5.70 16.91 18.08
N GLY A 203 -4.37 16.90 17.88
CA GLY A 203 -3.72 15.88 17.05
C GLY A 203 -4.04 15.95 15.55
N LYS A 204 -4.68 17.02 15.09
CA LYS A 204 -5.02 17.19 13.67
C LYS A 204 -3.75 17.34 12.82
N PRO A 205 -3.74 16.85 11.57
CA PRO A 205 -2.65 17.10 10.64
C PRO A 205 -2.53 18.59 10.34
N TRP A 206 -1.33 19.04 9.98
CA TRP A 206 -1.06 20.44 9.64
C TRP A 206 -1.92 20.93 8.47
N THR A 207 -2.03 20.07 7.45
CA THR A 207 -2.93 20.27 6.31
C THR A 207 -3.79 19.02 6.15
N TYR A 208 -5.08 19.13 6.34
CA TYR A 208 -6.02 18.07 6.03
C TYR A 208 -6.32 18.06 4.52
N THR A 209 -6.16 16.88 3.89
CA THR A 209 -6.50 16.67 2.48
C THR A 209 -7.59 15.62 2.42
N PRO A 210 -8.84 15.99 2.15
CA PRO A 210 -9.91 15.02 1.96
C PRO A 210 -9.62 14.15 0.73
N PRO A 211 -9.92 12.85 0.79
CA PRO A 211 -9.73 11.97 -0.35
C PRO A 211 -10.68 12.35 -1.50
N VAL A 212 -10.14 12.37 -2.72
CA VAL A 212 -10.96 12.46 -3.92
C VAL A 212 -11.59 11.08 -4.21
N THR A 213 -12.85 11.09 -4.59
CA THR A 213 -13.55 9.89 -5.07
C THR A 213 -13.95 10.10 -6.52
N PHE A 214 -13.70 9.08 -7.35
CA PHE A 214 -14.26 9.02 -8.69
C PHE A 214 -15.60 8.27 -8.62
N ASP A 215 -16.64 8.84 -9.17
CA ASP A 215 -17.92 8.15 -9.35
C ASP A 215 -18.23 8.08 -10.85
N GLN A 216 -17.93 6.93 -11.44
CA GLN A 216 -18.21 6.61 -12.83
C GLN A 216 -19.06 5.35 -12.83
N PRO A 217 -20.39 5.48 -12.72
CA PRO A 217 -21.29 4.34 -12.77
C PRO A 217 -21.27 3.69 -14.13
N LEU A 218 -21.39 2.38 -14.14
CA LEU A 218 -21.52 1.56 -15.35
C LEU A 218 -22.78 0.74 -15.25
N ASP A 219 -23.68 0.92 -16.21
CA ASP A 219 -24.94 0.18 -16.28
C ASP A 219 -24.66 -1.26 -16.71
N ILE A 220 -25.14 -2.23 -15.92
CA ILE A 220 -24.94 -3.66 -16.14
C ILE A 220 -26.27 -4.40 -15.97
N ASP A 221 -26.68 -5.11 -17.03
CA ASP A 221 -27.84 -5.97 -16.98
C ASP A 221 -27.47 -7.35 -16.42
N LEU A 222 -28.01 -7.68 -15.26
CA LEU A 222 -27.78 -8.97 -14.59
C LEU A 222 -28.67 -10.11 -15.11
N SER A 223 -29.62 -9.84 -15.99
CA SER A 223 -30.39 -10.89 -16.67
C SER A 223 -29.56 -11.68 -17.69
N VAL A 224 -28.39 -11.15 -18.04
CA VAL A 224 -27.38 -11.79 -18.91
C VAL A 224 -26.50 -12.73 -18.07
N ASP A 225 -26.14 -13.88 -18.63
CA ASP A 225 -25.30 -14.88 -17.96
C ASP A 225 -23.92 -14.31 -17.65
N THR A 226 -23.72 -13.94 -16.40
CA THR A 226 -22.58 -13.14 -15.92
C THR A 226 -21.68 -13.94 -14.98
N VAL A 227 -20.37 -13.76 -15.14
CA VAL A 227 -19.35 -14.19 -14.16
C VAL A 227 -18.58 -12.95 -13.67
N VAL A 228 -18.31 -12.91 -12.37
CA VAL A 228 -17.45 -11.91 -11.74
C VAL A 228 -16.05 -12.49 -11.58
N ILE A 229 -15.04 -11.74 -12.00
CA ILE A 229 -13.62 -12.03 -11.74
C ILE A 229 -13.08 -10.98 -10.79
N SER A 230 -12.70 -11.41 -9.58
CA SER A 230 -12.23 -10.52 -8.53
C SER A 230 -10.74 -10.73 -8.28
N GLY A 231 -9.93 -9.72 -8.61
CA GLY A 231 -8.48 -9.70 -8.44
C GLY A 231 -8.01 -8.72 -7.36
N HIS A 232 -6.72 -8.53 -7.26
CA HIS A 232 -6.11 -7.60 -6.29
C HIS A 232 -6.69 -6.19 -6.43
N GLY A 233 -7.09 -5.60 -5.29
CA GLY A 233 -7.67 -4.25 -5.27
C GLY A 233 -9.10 -4.15 -5.79
N ALA A 234 -9.84 -5.26 -5.87
CA ALA A 234 -11.21 -5.32 -6.38
C ALA A 234 -12.21 -4.44 -5.62
N GLY A 235 -11.99 -4.17 -4.34
CA GLY A 235 -12.99 -3.51 -3.50
C GLY A 235 -14.16 -4.43 -3.15
N VAL A 236 -15.22 -3.85 -2.57
CA VAL A 236 -16.45 -4.57 -2.16
C VAL A 236 -17.61 -4.06 -3.00
N HIS A 237 -18.33 -4.96 -3.66
CA HIS A 237 -19.46 -4.67 -4.54
C HIS A 237 -20.70 -5.48 -4.12
N PRO A 238 -21.47 -5.01 -3.11
CA PRO A 238 -22.61 -5.78 -2.55
C PRO A 238 -23.70 -6.11 -3.58
N ASN A 239 -23.92 -5.24 -4.55
CA ASN A 239 -24.88 -5.45 -5.63
C ASN A 239 -24.50 -6.56 -6.65
N LEU A 240 -23.27 -7.06 -6.59
CA LEU A 240 -22.78 -8.17 -7.40
C LEU A 240 -22.69 -9.49 -6.59
N ALA A 241 -23.05 -9.49 -5.30
CA ALA A 241 -22.85 -10.62 -4.39
C ALA A 241 -23.57 -11.90 -4.83
N ALA A 242 -24.70 -11.79 -5.50
CA ALA A 242 -25.46 -12.94 -6.02
C ALA A 242 -24.81 -13.61 -7.24
N LEU A 243 -23.80 -13.03 -7.86
CA LEU A 243 -23.18 -13.54 -9.07
C LEU A 243 -22.11 -14.59 -8.80
N PRO A 244 -21.96 -15.59 -9.70
CA PRO A 244 -20.84 -16.52 -9.64
C PRO A 244 -19.51 -15.77 -9.73
N THR A 245 -18.65 -15.94 -8.71
CA THR A 245 -17.42 -15.14 -8.57
C THR A 245 -16.18 -16.02 -8.45
N VAL A 246 -15.22 -15.82 -9.36
CA VAL A 246 -13.84 -16.30 -9.20
C VAL A 246 -13.05 -15.22 -8.49
N ALA A 247 -12.60 -15.48 -7.27
CA ALA A 247 -11.81 -14.56 -6.47
C ALA A 247 -10.37 -15.06 -6.30
N GLU A 248 -9.40 -14.18 -6.51
CA GLU A 248 -8.00 -14.43 -6.17
C GLU A 248 -7.77 -14.32 -4.66
N PRO A 249 -6.72 -14.94 -4.08
CA PRO A 249 -6.49 -14.95 -2.63
C PRO A 249 -6.37 -13.57 -1.99
N THR A 250 -5.94 -12.55 -2.75
CA THR A 250 -5.80 -11.17 -2.27
C THR A 250 -7.04 -10.32 -2.51
N ALA A 251 -8.05 -10.86 -3.17
CA ALA A 251 -9.31 -10.17 -3.41
C ALA A 251 -10.25 -10.32 -2.21
N PRO A 252 -11.03 -9.28 -1.87
CA PRO A 252 -12.11 -9.45 -0.91
C PRO A 252 -13.07 -10.54 -1.41
N ARG A 253 -13.58 -11.35 -0.51
CA ARG A 253 -14.66 -12.29 -0.86
C ARG A 253 -15.88 -11.48 -1.24
N SER A 254 -16.19 -11.43 -2.53
CA SER A 254 -17.40 -10.83 -3.05
C SER A 254 -18.34 -11.97 -3.42
N GLY A 255 -19.42 -12.15 -2.63
CA GLY A 255 -20.53 -12.95 -3.03
C GLY A 255 -20.67 -14.33 -2.40
N ASP A 256 -21.93 -14.78 -2.45
CA ASP A 256 -22.38 -16.04 -1.86
C ASP A 256 -22.17 -17.25 -2.79
N ASN A 257 -21.75 -17.00 -4.05
CA ASN A 257 -21.58 -18.00 -5.11
C ASN A 257 -20.11 -18.13 -5.58
N PRO A 258 -19.21 -18.72 -4.77
CA PRO A 258 -17.82 -18.90 -5.16
C PRO A 258 -17.71 -19.87 -6.36
N LEU A 259 -16.87 -19.49 -7.32
CA LEU A 259 -16.59 -20.28 -8.52
C LEU A 259 -15.11 -20.62 -8.59
N HIS A 260 -14.80 -21.90 -8.70
CA HIS A 260 -13.42 -22.35 -8.90
C HIS A 260 -12.96 -22.01 -10.33
N PRO A 261 -11.72 -21.47 -10.53
CA PRO A 261 -11.27 -21.07 -11.87
C PRO A 261 -11.33 -22.19 -12.92
N LEU A 262 -11.15 -23.44 -12.53
CA LEU A 262 -11.27 -24.60 -13.45
C LEU A 262 -12.71 -24.89 -13.92
N ALA A 263 -13.72 -24.23 -13.35
CA ALA A 263 -15.08 -24.33 -13.87
C ALA A 263 -15.31 -23.44 -15.12
N LEU A 264 -14.49 -22.39 -15.30
CA LEU A 264 -14.67 -21.43 -16.40
C LEU A 264 -14.69 -22.06 -17.80
N PRO A 265 -13.79 -23.01 -18.14
CA PRO A 265 -13.83 -23.66 -19.46
C PRO A 265 -15.10 -24.47 -19.74
N LEU A 266 -15.83 -24.85 -18.68
CA LEU A 266 -17.08 -25.62 -18.77
C LEU A 266 -18.33 -24.72 -18.88
N LEU A 267 -18.14 -23.42 -18.71
CA LEU A 267 -19.16 -22.40 -18.76
C LEU A 267 -19.07 -21.58 -20.06
N ARG A 268 -20.15 -20.92 -20.41
CA ARG A 268 -20.22 -19.97 -21.52
C ARG A 268 -20.91 -18.71 -21.04
N PRO A 269 -20.22 -17.88 -20.23
CA PRO A 269 -20.79 -16.60 -19.80
C PRO A 269 -21.01 -15.69 -21.00
N GLN A 270 -22.05 -14.89 -20.96
CA GLN A 270 -22.37 -13.90 -21.98
C GLN A 270 -21.72 -12.55 -21.69
N GLN A 271 -21.28 -12.34 -20.45
CA GLN A 271 -20.48 -11.17 -20.04
C GLN A 271 -19.61 -11.46 -18.81
N VAL A 272 -18.57 -10.69 -18.64
CA VAL A 272 -17.68 -10.73 -17.47
C VAL A 272 -17.62 -9.35 -16.82
N ILE A 273 -17.75 -9.33 -15.49
CA ILE A 273 -17.43 -8.15 -14.69
C ILE A 273 -16.08 -8.39 -14.03
N MET A 274 -15.08 -7.62 -14.43
CA MET A 274 -13.73 -7.67 -13.87
C MET A 274 -13.55 -6.62 -12.79
N LEU A 275 -13.22 -7.07 -11.58
CA LEU A 275 -12.97 -6.23 -10.41
C LEU A 275 -11.49 -6.24 -10.06
N GLY A 276 -10.87 -5.07 -9.96
CA GLY A 276 -9.45 -4.95 -9.64
C GLY A 276 -8.54 -5.57 -10.71
N ARG A 277 -7.44 -6.19 -10.29
CA ARG A 277 -6.40 -6.73 -11.19
C ARG A 277 -6.23 -8.24 -11.01
N PRO A 278 -6.94 -9.09 -11.75
CA PRO A 278 -6.72 -10.53 -11.73
C PRO A 278 -5.45 -10.91 -12.50
N THR A 279 -4.61 -11.79 -11.94
CA THR A 279 -3.31 -12.15 -12.50
C THR A 279 -2.92 -13.61 -12.34
N LEU A 280 -3.64 -14.40 -11.54
CA LEU A 280 -3.14 -15.71 -11.10
C LEU A 280 -3.61 -16.90 -11.95
N HIS A 281 -4.82 -16.85 -12.49
CA HIS A 281 -5.46 -18.04 -13.05
C HIS A 281 -5.48 -18.03 -14.55
N ARG A 282 -4.83 -19.01 -15.21
CA ARG A 282 -4.84 -19.15 -16.67
C ARG A 282 -6.26 -19.25 -17.26
N PRO A 283 -7.22 -20.00 -16.69
CA PRO A 283 -8.60 -20.01 -17.22
C PRO A 283 -9.26 -18.63 -17.19
N VAL A 284 -8.94 -17.79 -16.22
CA VAL A 284 -9.40 -16.39 -16.18
C VAL A 284 -8.81 -15.60 -17.33
N SER A 285 -7.49 -15.71 -17.57
CA SER A 285 -6.83 -15.00 -18.68
C SER A 285 -7.40 -15.42 -20.04
N VAL A 286 -7.72 -16.71 -20.23
CA VAL A 286 -8.36 -17.22 -21.45
C VAL A 286 -9.75 -16.62 -21.63
N LEU A 287 -10.57 -16.59 -20.57
CA LEU A 287 -11.91 -16.00 -20.63
C LEU A 287 -11.88 -14.50 -20.94
N LEU A 288 -10.97 -13.75 -20.28
CA LEU A 288 -10.84 -12.31 -20.50
C LEU A 288 -10.33 -11.97 -21.91
N ALA A 289 -9.67 -12.91 -22.59
CA ALA A 289 -9.18 -12.74 -23.96
C ALA A 289 -10.19 -13.19 -25.04
N ASP A 290 -11.33 -13.75 -24.66
CA ASP A 290 -12.38 -14.17 -25.58
C ASP A 290 -13.13 -12.94 -26.12
N ALA A 291 -12.90 -12.61 -27.39
CA ALA A 291 -13.48 -11.43 -28.03
C ALA A 291 -15.01 -11.47 -28.16
N GLU A 292 -15.61 -12.66 -28.05
CA GLU A 292 -17.07 -12.83 -28.10
C GLU A 292 -17.75 -12.55 -26.75
N VAL A 293 -16.95 -12.39 -25.67
CA VAL A 293 -17.45 -12.17 -24.32
C VAL A 293 -17.11 -10.74 -23.87
N PRO A 294 -18.07 -9.83 -23.78
CA PRO A 294 -17.83 -8.46 -23.33
C PRO A 294 -17.32 -8.44 -21.88
N VAL A 295 -16.27 -7.66 -21.64
CA VAL A 295 -15.66 -7.46 -20.34
C VAL A 295 -15.93 -6.04 -19.86
N PHE A 296 -16.49 -5.91 -18.65
CA PHE A 296 -16.72 -4.64 -17.98
C PHE A 296 -15.77 -4.52 -16.80
N ALA A 297 -14.83 -3.54 -16.84
CA ALA A 297 -13.81 -3.39 -15.82
C ALA A 297 -14.22 -2.34 -14.77
N LEU A 298 -14.33 -2.74 -13.50
CA LEU A 298 -14.58 -1.84 -12.38
C LEU A 298 -13.29 -1.63 -11.59
N THR A 299 -12.86 -0.38 -11.46
CA THR A 299 -11.65 0.02 -10.75
C THR A 299 -11.82 1.36 -10.06
N THR A 300 -11.27 1.49 -8.87
CA THR A 300 -11.36 2.73 -8.08
C THR A 300 -10.25 3.74 -8.38
N GLY A 301 -9.28 3.36 -9.21
CA GLY A 301 -8.12 4.21 -9.52
C GLY A 301 -8.14 4.74 -10.96
N PRO A 302 -7.20 5.61 -11.32
CA PRO A 302 -7.13 6.25 -12.62
C PRO A 302 -6.67 5.30 -13.74
N ARG A 303 -6.23 4.10 -13.40
CA ARG A 303 -5.79 3.07 -14.35
C ARG A 303 -6.68 1.84 -14.21
N TRP A 304 -7.06 1.25 -15.33
CA TRP A 304 -7.71 -0.05 -15.34
C TRP A 304 -6.74 -1.11 -15.90
N PRO A 305 -6.69 -2.30 -15.30
CA PRO A 305 -5.98 -3.43 -15.84
C PRO A 305 -6.80 -4.03 -17.00
N ASP A 306 -6.15 -4.26 -18.13
CA ASP A 306 -6.76 -4.91 -19.30
C ASP A 306 -5.66 -5.59 -20.10
N VAL A 307 -5.20 -6.74 -19.62
CA VAL A 307 -4.09 -7.49 -20.22
C VAL A 307 -4.44 -7.98 -21.61
N SER A 308 -5.72 -8.28 -21.85
CA SER A 308 -6.19 -8.83 -23.12
C SER A 308 -6.63 -7.76 -24.13
N GLY A 309 -6.76 -6.51 -23.70
CA GLY A 309 -7.25 -5.43 -24.54
C GLY A 309 -8.73 -5.59 -24.95
N ASN A 310 -9.52 -6.30 -24.13
CA ASN A 310 -10.89 -6.70 -24.45
C ASN A 310 -11.95 -6.03 -23.56
N SER A 311 -11.55 -5.05 -22.74
CA SER A 311 -12.53 -4.30 -21.93
C SER A 311 -13.40 -3.42 -22.80
N GLN A 312 -14.69 -3.71 -22.84
CA GLN A 312 -15.67 -2.93 -23.60
C GLN A 312 -15.97 -1.59 -22.92
N ALA A 313 -16.00 -1.56 -21.60
CA ALA A 313 -16.22 -0.35 -20.82
C ALA A 313 -15.56 -0.42 -19.45
N THR A 314 -15.26 0.76 -18.89
CA THR A 314 -14.67 0.89 -17.56
C THR A 314 -15.51 1.82 -16.68
N GLY A 315 -15.56 1.51 -15.38
CA GLY A 315 -16.25 2.33 -14.39
C GLY A 315 -15.68 2.12 -13.00
N THR A 316 -16.28 2.77 -12.01
CA THR A 316 -15.88 2.63 -10.59
C THR A 316 -16.88 1.78 -9.80
N ARG A 317 -18.11 1.70 -10.26
CA ARG A 317 -19.17 0.88 -9.66
C ARG A 317 -20.19 0.44 -10.70
N ALA A 318 -20.82 -0.70 -10.43
CA ALA A 318 -21.96 -1.16 -11.24
C ALA A 318 -23.26 -0.47 -10.78
N VAL A 319 -24.06 -0.06 -11.73
CA VAL A 319 -25.51 0.18 -11.57
C VAL A 319 -26.23 -0.98 -12.22
N THR A 320 -26.88 -1.81 -11.43
CA THR A 320 -27.39 -3.09 -11.90
C THR A 320 -28.88 -3.02 -12.22
N THR A 321 -29.31 -3.64 -13.31
CA THR A 321 -30.68 -3.90 -13.68
C THR A 321 -30.93 -5.40 -13.81
N GLY A 322 -32.17 -5.84 -13.74
CA GLY A 322 -32.51 -7.26 -13.83
C GLY A 322 -32.03 -8.08 -12.63
N ALA A 323 -32.07 -9.39 -12.76
CA ALA A 323 -31.60 -10.35 -11.77
C ALA A 323 -30.94 -11.56 -12.46
N PRO A 324 -29.95 -12.21 -11.81
CA PRO A 324 -29.33 -13.41 -12.35
C PRO A 324 -30.37 -14.52 -12.57
N ARG A 325 -30.28 -15.18 -13.72
CA ARG A 325 -31.19 -16.30 -14.06
C ARG A 325 -30.92 -17.49 -13.15
N PRO A 326 -31.93 -18.06 -12.46
CA PRO A 326 -31.73 -19.22 -11.59
C PRO A 326 -31.03 -20.39 -12.28
N ALA A 327 -31.42 -20.70 -13.52
CA ALA A 327 -30.79 -21.77 -14.31
C ALA A 327 -29.30 -21.55 -14.58
N TRP A 328 -28.86 -20.28 -14.70
CA TRP A 328 -27.43 -19.95 -14.81
C TRP A 328 -26.69 -20.20 -13.50
N LEU A 329 -27.25 -19.75 -12.37
CA LEU A 329 -26.67 -19.97 -11.05
C LEU A 329 -26.54 -21.45 -10.71
N ASP A 330 -27.59 -22.26 -11.00
CA ASP A 330 -27.56 -23.71 -10.82
C ASP A 330 -26.51 -24.39 -11.67
N ARG A 331 -26.35 -23.97 -12.92
CA ARG A 331 -25.30 -24.46 -13.83
C ARG A 331 -23.92 -24.13 -13.29
N CYS A 332 -23.68 -22.90 -12.85
CA CYS A 332 -22.41 -22.49 -12.26
C CYS A 332 -22.09 -23.31 -10.99
N ALA A 333 -23.06 -23.50 -10.13
CA ALA A 333 -22.91 -24.32 -8.91
C ALA A 333 -22.59 -25.79 -9.25
N ALA A 334 -23.21 -26.38 -10.27
CA ALA A 334 -22.93 -27.73 -10.71
C ALA A 334 -21.49 -27.86 -11.29
N MET A 335 -21.08 -26.94 -12.15
CA MET A 335 -19.72 -26.94 -12.72
C MET A 335 -18.66 -26.66 -11.66
N ASN A 336 -18.96 -25.82 -10.69
CA ASN A 336 -18.08 -25.59 -9.54
C ASN A 336 -17.82 -26.87 -8.74
N ARG A 337 -18.87 -27.62 -8.39
CA ARG A 337 -18.73 -28.93 -7.72
C ARG A 337 -17.89 -29.91 -8.53
N HIS A 338 -18.14 -29.98 -9.85
CA HIS A 338 -17.38 -30.83 -10.75
C HIS A 338 -15.88 -30.45 -10.78
N ALA A 339 -15.58 -29.17 -10.92
CA ALA A 339 -14.21 -28.66 -10.93
C ALA A 339 -13.46 -28.94 -9.63
N ILE A 340 -14.10 -28.73 -8.48
CA ILE A 340 -13.51 -29.02 -7.17
C ILE A 340 -13.24 -30.52 -7.01
N ALA A 341 -14.16 -31.38 -7.44
CA ALA A 341 -13.97 -32.83 -7.34
C ALA A 341 -12.83 -33.36 -8.24
N ALA A 342 -12.50 -32.63 -9.30
CA ALA A 342 -11.41 -32.99 -10.22
C ALA A 342 -10.02 -32.57 -9.70
N VAL A 343 -9.91 -31.76 -8.63
CA VAL A 343 -8.63 -31.32 -8.06
C VAL A 343 -8.04 -32.47 -7.19
N PRO A 344 -6.88 -33.05 -7.55
CA PRO A 344 -6.25 -34.07 -6.74
C PRO A 344 -5.90 -33.54 -5.34
N GLY A 345 -6.22 -34.27 -4.28
CA GLY A 345 -5.86 -33.93 -2.90
C GLY A 345 -6.91 -33.12 -2.12
N THR A 346 -8.07 -32.79 -2.68
CA THR A 346 -9.24 -32.36 -1.91
C THR A 346 -9.95 -33.56 -1.26
N ALA A 347 -9.17 -34.45 -0.58
CA ALA A 347 -9.72 -35.48 0.26
C ALA A 347 -10.55 -34.82 1.36
N ARG A 348 -11.81 -35.19 1.42
CA ARG A 348 -12.81 -34.71 2.36
C ARG A 348 -12.25 -34.73 3.78
N GLY A 349 -12.19 -33.58 4.43
CA GLY A 349 -12.37 -33.50 5.89
C GLY A 349 -11.17 -33.82 6.77
N ALA A 350 -9.92 -33.52 6.38
CA ALA A 350 -8.92 -33.26 7.41
C ALA A 350 -9.04 -31.78 7.83
N PRO A 351 -9.32 -31.47 9.10
CA PRO A 351 -9.17 -30.09 9.57
C PRO A 351 -7.73 -29.69 9.32
N VAL A 352 -7.52 -28.57 8.63
CA VAL A 352 -6.18 -27.98 8.52
C VAL A 352 -5.78 -27.62 9.95
N ASP A 353 -4.91 -28.44 10.55
CA ASP A 353 -4.31 -28.11 11.83
C ASP A 353 -3.34 -26.95 11.59
N HIS A 354 -3.85 -25.74 11.78
CA HIS A 354 -3.07 -24.50 11.69
C HIS A 354 -1.87 -24.48 12.66
N ARG A 355 -1.82 -25.40 13.65
CA ARG A 355 -0.68 -25.54 14.56
C ARG A 355 0.46 -26.38 13.96
N ALA A 356 0.20 -27.25 12.99
CA ALA A 356 1.24 -28.03 12.32
C ALA A 356 2.00 -27.22 11.27
N ALA A 357 1.36 -26.28 10.59
CA ALA A 357 2.01 -25.40 9.62
C ALA A 357 3.04 -24.44 10.24
N CYS A 358 2.93 -24.16 11.54
CA CYS A 358 3.88 -23.30 12.27
C CYS A 358 5.11 -24.03 12.82
N ARG A 359 5.21 -25.38 12.72
CA ARG A 359 6.33 -26.13 13.29
C ARG A 359 7.50 -26.36 12.32
N GLY A 360 7.36 -26.05 11.04
CA GLY A 360 8.38 -26.30 10.01
C GLY A 360 9.27 -25.12 9.63
N GLY A 361 9.05 -23.95 10.16
CA GLY A 361 9.86 -22.75 9.91
C GLY A 361 9.96 -21.92 11.17
N GLY A 362 11.12 -21.95 11.82
CA GLY A 362 11.39 -21.19 13.04
C GLY A 362 11.38 -19.68 12.83
N VAL A 363 10.22 -19.10 12.56
CA VAL A 363 9.96 -17.65 12.65
C VAL A 363 8.67 -17.49 13.44
N ALA A 364 8.80 -16.85 14.58
CA ALA A 364 7.80 -16.67 15.61
C ALA A 364 6.47 -16.13 15.08
N CYS A 365 5.40 -16.93 15.21
CA CYS A 365 4.03 -16.47 15.23
C CYS A 365 3.76 -15.92 16.64
N ALA A 366 4.14 -14.68 16.87
CA ALA A 366 3.86 -13.93 18.10
C ALA A 366 3.15 -12.63 17.72
N ALA A 367 1.90 -12.74 17.31
CA ALA A 367 0.97 -11.60 17.32
C ALA A 367 -0.47 -12.11 17.09
N ALA A 368 -1.03 -12.72 18.14
CA ALA A 368 -2.48 -12.84 18.30
C ALA A 368 -2.77 -13.00 19.80
N ARG A 369 -2.73 -11.89 20.52
CA ARG A 369 -3.52 -11.62 21.72
C ARG A 369 -3.81 -10.13 21.78
#